data_ebcf8592991dda4efae3142741128742
#
_entry.id   ebcf8592991dda4efae3142741128742
#
_cell.length_a   1.000
_cell.length_b   1.000
_cell.length_c   1.000
_cell.angle_alpha   90.00
_cell.angle_beta   90.00
_cell.angle_gamma   90.00
#
_symmetry.space_group_name_H-M   'P 1'
#
loop_
_entity.id
_entity.type
_entity.pdbx_description
1 polymer ?
#
loop_
_entity_poly.entity_id
_entity_poly.type
_entity_poly.pdbx_seq_one_letter_code
_entity_poly.pdbx_strand_id
1 'polypeptide(L)'
;IDACLVGSEMCIRDRSQFPLEAQKLEAKNKRRIGLGVTGLADALLMVGLRYGSDEAVKKTEKWMKTIARSAYNASINLAEEKGAFPLFDREKFLVSGNMIQMDEDVKQAVHKFGIRNALLTSIAPTGTISLYAGNVSSGIEPVFAYSYTRKVLQNDGSHVEEEVVDYAVKLWRDKFGNAPFPDFFVSAQNLTPADHVKMQAAAQK
;
A
#
# COMPACT_ATOMS: atom_id res chain seq x y z
N ILE A 1 -1.37 -12.34 -0.46
CA ILE A 1 -0.09 -11.66 -0.15
C ILE A 1 1.08 -12.51 -0.61
N ASP A 2 1.08 -13.82 -0.34
CA ASP A 2 2.16 -14.72 -0.78
C ASP A 2 2.38 -14.65 -2.30
N ALA A 3 1.32 -14.71 -3.10
CA ALA A 3 1.41 -14.59 -4.54
C ALA A 3 2.00 -13.24 -5.00
N CYS A 4 1.64 -12.14 -4.31
CA CYS A 4 2.22 -10.81 -4.59
C CYS A 4 3.71 -10.76 -4.29
N LEU A 5 4.17 -11.36 -3.17
CA LEU A 5 5.58 -11.41 -2.80
C LEU A 5 6.38 -12.27 -3.77
N VAL A 6 5.86 -13.44 -4.14
CA VAL A 6 6.50 -14.32 -5.14
C VAL A 6 6.61 -13.61 -6.49
N GLY A 7 5.55 -12.91 -6.93
CA GLY A 7 5.58 -12.15 -8.17
C GLY A 7 6.61 -11.01 -8.14
N SER A 8 6.68 -10.25 -7.04
CA SER A 8 7.66 -9.18 -6.86
C SER A 8 9.11 -9.71 -6.82
N GLU A 9 9.35 -10.86 -6.18
CA GLU A 9 10.65 -11.50 -6.14
C GLU A 9 11.10 -12.01 -7.51
N MET A 10 10.28 -12.86 -8.14
CA MET A 10 10.67 -13.60 -9.33
C MET A 10 10.50 -12.81 -10.63
N CYS A 11 9.42 -12.05 -10.76
CA CYS A 11 9.08 -11.39 -12.02
C CYS A 11 9.60 -9.96 -12.13
N ILE A 12 9.67 -9.23 -11.04
CA ILE A 12 10.11 -7.84 -11.05
C ILE A 12 11.58 -7.75 -10.67
N ARG A 13 11.92 -8.12 -9.45
CA ARG A 13 13.26 -7.89 -8.90
C ARG A 13 14.33 -8.78 -9.54
N ASP A 14 14.08 -10.08 -9.69
CA ASP A 14 15.10 -11.03 -10.16
C ASP A 14 15.35 -10.96 -11.68
N ARG A 15 14.40 -10.41 -12.45
CA ARG A 15 14.54 -10.18 -13.89
C ARG A 15 14.96 -8.75 -14.25
N SER A 16 14.99 -7.82 -13.29
CA SER A 16 15.40 -6.45 -13.55
C SER A 16 16.86 -6.38 -13.98
N GLN A 17 17.12 -5.62 -15.03
CA GLN A 17 18.47 -5.30 -15.47
C GLN A 17 18.91 -3.97 -14.85
N PHE A 18 20.12 -3.95 -14.34
CA PHE A 18 20.70 -2.77 -13.72
C PHE A 18 21.86 -2.27 -14.56
N PRO A 19 21.91 -0.97 -14.90
CA PRO A 19 22.97 -0.40 -15.73
C PRO A 19 24.33 -0.37 -15.02
N LEU A 20 24.35 -0.34 -13.69
CA LEU A 20 25.56 -0.34 -12.89
C LEU A 20 25.65 -1.60 -12.03
N GLU A 21 26.83 -2.21 -11.97
CA GLU A 21 27.06 -3.42 -11.16
C GLU A 21 26.84 -3.16 -9.66
N ALA A 22 27.17 -1.97 -9.17
CA ALA A 22 26.89 -1.57 -7.77
C ALA A 22 25.38 -1.63 -7.44
N GLN A 23 24.53 -1.19 -8.35
CA GLN A 23 23.06 -1.27 -8.17
C GLN A 23 22.57 -2.72 -8.16
N LYS A 24 23.11 -3.55 -9.05
CA LYS A 24 22.80 -4.97 -9.12
C LYS A 24 23.21 -5.71 -7.85
N LEU A 25 24.39 -5.43 -7.33
CA LEU A 25 24.87 -6.01 -6.06
C LEU A 25 23.97 -5.59 -4.89
N GLU A 26 23.63 -4.29 -4.81
CA GLU A 26 22.73 -3.75 -3.78
C GLU A 26 21.35 -4.41 -3.82
N ALA A 27 20.77 -4.54 -5.01
CA ALA A 27 19.48 -5.19 -5.20
C ALA A 27 19.52 -6.67 -4.79
N LYS A 28 20.56 -7.41 -5.19
CA LYS A 28 20.73 -8.82 -4.84
C LYS A 28 20.99 -9.03 -3.35
N ASN A 29 21.83 -8.20 -2.76
CA ASN A 29 22.28 -8.36 -1.38
C ASN A 29 21.21 -8.06 -0.35
N LYS A 30 20.31 -7.11 -0.64
CA LYS A 30 19.26 -6.66 0.29
C LYS A 30 17.86 -7.15 -0.07
N ARG A 31 17.60 -7.48 -1.34
CA ARG A 31 16.32 -8.01 -1.82
C ARG A 31 15.11 -7.20 -1.33
N ARG A 32 15.21 -5.88 -1.38
CA ARG A 32 14.12 -4.98 -0.97
C ARG A 32 12.96 -5.06 -1.94
N ILE A 33 11.75 -5.10 -1.41
CA ILE A 33 10.49 -4.90 -2.13
C ILE A 33 9.65 -3.86 -1.41
N GLY A 34 8.58 -3.40 -2.05
CA GLY A 34 7.65 -2.45 -1.46
C GLY A 34 6.21 -2.88 -1.77
N LEU A 35 5.61 -3.65 -0.88
CA LEU A 35 4.18 -3.97 -0.92
C LEU A 35 3.41 -2.82 -0.27
N GLY A 36 2.50 -2.22 -1.01
CA GLY A 36 1.65 -1.13 -0.54
C GLY A 36 0.19 -1.34 -0.89
N VAL A 37 -0.62 -0.38 -0.52
CA VAL A 37 -2.06 -0.37 -0.81
C VAL A 37 -2.42 0.84 -1.66
N THR A 38 -3.53 0.74 -2.38
CA THR A 38 -4.24 1.86 -3.00
C THR A 38 -5.72 1.73 -2.66
N GLY A 39 -6.48 2.82 -2.68
CA GLY A 39 -7.91 2.80 -2.40
C GLY A 39 -8.28 2.68 -0.92
N LEU A 40 -7.41 3.10 0.02
CA LEU A 40 -7.73 3.03 1.44
C LEU A 40 -8.97 3.86 1.80
N ALA A 41 -9.09 5.09 1.25
CA ALA A 41 -10.23 5.94 1.53
C ALA A 41 -11.52 5.36 0.96
N ASP A 42 -11.49 4.83 -0.27
CA ASP A 42 -12.66 4.12 -0.84
C ASP A 42 -13.08 2.94 0.02
N ALA A 43 -12.12 2.14 0.48
CA ALA A 43 -12.42 1.02 1.36
C ALA A 43 -13.09 1.46 2.67
N LEU A 44 -12.69 2.61 3.23
CA LEU A 44 -13.34 3.20 4.40
C LEU A 44 -14.77 3.66 4.08
N LEU A 45 -14.97 4.34 2.95
CA LEU A 45 -16.31 4.74 2.49
C LEU A 45 -17.24 3.52 2.28
N MET A 46 -16.71 2.46 1.67
CA MET A 46 -17.49 1.22 1.44
C MET A 46 -17.90 0.51 2.73
N VAL A 47 -17.17 0.68 3.83
CA VAL A 47 -17.55 0.14 5.15
C VAL A 47 -18.23 1.18 6.05
N GLY A 48 -18.58 2.35 5.52
CA GLY A 48 -19.33 3.40 6.22
C GLY A 48 -18.52 4.19 7.24
N LEU A 49 -17.21 4.31 7.05
CA LEU A 49 -16.33 5.03 7.96
C LEU A 49 -15.83 6.34 7.35
N ARG A 50 -15.97 7.44 8.10
CA ARG A 50 -15.43 8.74 7.71
C ARG A 50 -13.90 8.73 7.85
N TYR A 51 -13.19 9.09 6.78
CA TYR A 51 -11.74 9.25 6.81
C TYR A 51 -11.32 10.23 7.94
N GLY A 52 -10.33 9.85 8.75
CA GLY A 52 -9.86 10.64 9.88
C GLY A 52 -10.64 10.46 11.18
N SER A 53 -11.77 9.74 11.20
CA SER A 53 -12.48 9.38 12.43
C SER A 53 -11.68 8.36 13.25
N ASP A 54 -11.95 8.30 14.55
CA ASP A 54 -11.25 7.35 15.45
C ASP A 54 -11.53 5.89 15.05
N GLU A 55 -12.72 5.60 14.52
CA GLU A 55 -13.08 4.29 13.99
C GLU A 55 -12.28 3.95 12.71
N ALA A 56 -12.14 4.94 11.82
CA ALA A 56 -11.34 4.78 10.60
C ALA A 56 -9.86 4.55 10.93
N VAL A 57 -9.32 5.28 11.90
CA VAL A 57 -7.94 5.11 12.43
C VAL A 57 -7.74 3.68 12.92
N LYS A 58 -8.60 3.20 13.83
CA LYS A 58 -8.53 1.82 14.37
C LYS A 58 -8.66 0.77 13.29
N LYS A 59 -9.55 0.99 12.31
CA LYS A 59 -9.75 0.07 11.20
C LYS A 59 -8.52 0.00 10.30
N THR A 60 -7.93 1.15 10.00
CA THR A 60 -6.70 1.26 9.20
C THR A 60 -5.53 0.56 9.90
N GLU A 61 -5.31 0.83 11.20
CA GLU A 61 -4.28 0.14 11.97
C GLU A 61 -4.44 -1.40 11.89
N LYS A 62 -5.67 -1.89 12.07
CA LYS A 62 -5.94 -3.32 11.98
C LYS A 62 -5.64 -3.89 10.60
N TRP A 63 -6.04 -3.21 9.53
CA TRP A 63 -5.79 -3.66 8.17
C TRP A 63 -4.30 -3.65 7.83
N MET A 64 -3.61 -2.55 8.15
CA MET A 64 -2.18 -2.42 7.86
C MET A 64 -1.34 -3.42 8.67
N LYS A 65 -1.65 -3.60 9.96
CA LYS A 65 -1.02 -4.65 10.79
C LYS A 65 -1.21 -6.05 10.19
N THR A 66 -2.41 -6.37 9.71
CA THR A 66 -2.69 -7.67 9.09
C THR A 66 -1.86 -7.86 7.81
N ILE A 67 -1.78 -6.83 6.96
CA ILE A 67 -1.00 -6.86 5.72
C ILE A 67 0.49 -7.02 6.03
N ALA A 68 1.03 -6.21 6.95
CA ALA A 68 2.43 -6.27 7.35
C ALA A 68 2.79 -7.66 7.91
N ARG A 69 2.01 -8.16 8.87
CA ARG A 69 2.22 -9.49 9.45
C ARG A 69 2.22 -10.60 8.40
N SER A 70 1.26 -10.57 7.47
CA SER A 70 1.19 -11.56 6.39
C SER A 70 2.39 -11.45 5.43
N ALA A 71 2.85 -10.23 5.13
CA ALA A 71 4.03 -10.01 4.30
C ALA A 71 5.30 -10.55 4.98
N TYR A 72 5.46 -10.33 6.29
CA TYR A 72 6.59 -10.89 7.04
C TYR A 72 6.57 -12.42 7.02
N ASN A 73 5.43 -13.05 7.32
CA ASN A 73 5.31 -14.51 7.29
C ASN A 73 5.61 -15.08 5.90
N ALA A 74 5.10 -14.47 4.83
CA ALA A 74 5.41 -14.90 3.47
C ALA A 74 6.91 -14.79 3.14
N SER A 75 7.57 -13.71 3.58
CA SER A 75 9.01 -13.53 3.38
C SER A 75 9.86 -14.50 4.22
N ILE A 76 9.38 -14.91 5.39
CA ILE A 76 10.00 -15.96 6.21
C ILE A 76 9.88 -17.31 5.50
N ASN A 77 8.70 -17.68 5.00
CA ASN A 77 8.50 -18.90 4.23
C ASN A 77 9.41 -18.94 2.99
N LEU A 78 9.53 -17.81 2.28
CA LEU A 78 10.47 -17.70 1.17
C LEU A 78 11.94 -17.82 1.60
N ALA A 79 12.29 -17.39 2.81
CA ALA A 79 13.64 -17.58 3.34
C ALA A 79 13.91 -19.05 3.70
N GLU A 80 12.93 -19.78 4.18
CA GLU A 80 13.04 -21.22 4.41
C GLU A 80 13.28 -21.99 3.11
N GLU A 81 12.59 -21.62 2.03
CA GLU A 81 12.77 -22.27 0.72
C GLU A 81 14.06 -21.87 -0.01
N LYS A 82 14.44 -20.58 0.03
CA LYS A 82 15.43 -19.96 -0.87
C LYS A 82 16.60 -19.29 -0.15
N GLY A 83 16.63 -19.39 1.17
CA GLY A 83 17.60 -18.69 2.02
C GLY A 83 17.23 -17.24 2.32
N ALA A 84 17.74 -16.71 3.41
CA ALA A 84 17.60 -15.29 3.77
C ALA A 84 18.30 -14.39 2.73
N PHE A 85 18.05 -13.08 2.79
CA PHE A 85 18.80 -12.16 1.93
C PHE A 85 20.30 -12.15 2.31
N PRO A 86 21.22 -11.99 1.34
CA PRO A 86 22.66 -12.23 1.57
C PRO A 86 23.30 -11.41 2.70
N LEU A 87 22.86 -10.17 2.91
CA LEU A 87 23.34 -9.32 4.02
C LEU A 87 22.51 -9.44 5.30
N PHE A 88 21.74 -10.51 5.45
CA PHE A 88 20.96 -10.73 6.66
C PHE A 88 21.87 -10.99 7.86
N ASP A 89 21.82 -10.07 8.82
CA ASP A 89 22.46 -10.18 10.13
C ASP A 89 21.32 -10.33 11.16
N ARG A 90 21.20 -11.51 11.73
CA ARG A 90 20.08 -11.87 12.62
C ARG A 90 19.96 -10.93 13.82
N GLU A 91 21.07 -10.68 14.49
CA GLU A 91 21.09 -9.88 15.71
C GLU A 91 20.68 -8.42 15.41
N LYS A 92 21.26 -7.82 14.37
CA LYS A 92 20.96 -6.47 13.97
C LYS A 92 19.53 -6.33 13.43
N PHE A 93 19.04 -7.32 12.69
CA PHE A 93 17.70 -7.27 12.12
C PHE A 93 16.63 -7.30 13.21
N LEU A 94 16.76 -8.17 14.21
CA LEU A 94 15.79 -8.34 15.29
C LEU A 94 15.68 -7.11 16.22
N VAL A 95 16.73 -6.30 16.34
CA VAL A 95 16.71 -5.06 17.13
C VAL A 95 16.37 -3.83 16.27
N SER A 96 16.05 -3.99 14.99
CA SER A 96 15.65 -2.89 14.13
C SER A 96 14.30 -2.32 14.56
N GLY A 97 14.07 -1.01 14.30
CA GLY A 97 12.89 -0.30 14.77
C GLY A 97 11.56 -0.95 14.39
N ASN A 98 11.48 -1.53 13.20
CA ASN A 98 10.29 -2.23 12.73
C ASN A 98 10.08 -3.58 13.44
N MET A 99 11.16 -4.32 13.67
CA MET A 99 11.08 -5.63 14.32
C MET A 99 10.79 -5.53 15.82
N ILE A 100 11.20 -4.45 16.48
CA ILE A 100 10.89 -4.23 17.92
C ILE A 100 9.37 -4.22 18.15
N GLN A 101 8.59 -3.67 17.21
CA GLN A 101 7.14 -3.55 17.32
C GLN A 101 6.38 -4.77 16.76
N MET A 102 7.07 -5.70 16.10
CA MET A 102 6.45 -6.88 15.51
C MET A 102 6.01 -7.89 16.58
N ASP A 103 4.99 -8.68 16.28
CA ASP A 103 4.49 -9.74 17.15
C ASP A 103 5.59 -10.78 17.44
N GLU A 104 5.62 -11.31 18.65
CA GLU A 104 6.70 -12.16 19.15
C GLU A 104 6.90 -13.46 18.36
N ASP A 105 5.80 -14.06 17.90
CA ASP A 105 5.86 -15.27 17.07
C ASP A 105 6.54 -15.02 15.71
N VAL A 106 6.34 -13.83 15.13
CA VAL A 106 7.03 -13.41 13.89
C VAL A 106 8.52 -13.21 14.16
N LYS A 107 8.90 -12.59 15.30
CA LYS A 107 10.31 -12.44 15.71
C LYS A 107 11.00 -13.79 15.86
N GLN A 108 10.34 -14.73 16.55
CA GLN A 108 10.86 -16.10 16.72
C GLN A 108 11.02 -16.82 15.37
N ALA A 109 10.07 -16.64 14.44
CA ALA A 109 10.18 -17.21 13.12
C ALA A 109 11.33 -16.59 12.31
N VAL A 110 11.51 -15.27 12.36
CA VAL A 110 12.68 -14.59 11.76
C VAL A 110 13.99 -15.07 12.41
N HIS A 111 14.01 -15.23 13.73
CA HIS A 111 15.19 -15.77 14.42
C HIS A 111 15.53 -17.18 13.94
N LYS A 112 14.54 -18.03 13.74
CA LYS A 112 14.74 -19.44 13.34
C LYS A 112 15.12 -19.58 11.85
N PHE A 113 14.35 -18.97 10.96
CA PHE A 113 14.41 -19.20 9.51
C PHE A 113 15.10 -18.06 8.73
N GLY A 114 15.29 -16.90 9.36
CA GLY A 114 15.69 -15.67 8.65
C GLY A 114 14.52 -15.02 7.91
N ILE A 115 14.85 -14.09 7.04
CA ILE A 115 13.87 -13.39 6.20
C ILE A 115 14.43 -13.16 4.79
N ARG A 116 13.60 -13.31 3.77
CA ARG A 116 14.02 -13.22 2.36
C ARG A 116 14.29 -11.80 1.89
N ASN A 117 13.61 -10.81 2.43
CA ASN A 117 13.62 -9.42 1.97
C ASN A 117 14.01 -8.48 3.13
N ALA A 118 14.95 -7.58 2.90
CA ALA A 118 15.36 -6.60 3.92
C ALA A 118 14.28 -5.55 4.20
N LEU A 119 13.46 -5.21 3.21
CA LEU A 119 12.27 -4.36 3.34
C LEU A 119 11.11 -4.99 2.59
N LEU A 120 9.90 -4.88 3.13
CA LEU A 120 8.70 -5.56 2.63
C LEU A 120 7.58 -4.63 2.24
N THR A 121 7.28 -3.64 3.07
CA THR A 121 6.13 -2.75 2.92
C THR A 121 6.55 -1.33 2.57
N SER A 122 5.70 -0.63 1.85
CA SER A 122 5.87 0.79 1.55
C SER A 122 4.53 1.50 1.46
N ILE A 123 4.52 2.78 1.78
CA ILE A 123 3.42 3.69 1.48
C ILE A 123 3.84 4.51 0.28
N ALA A 124 3.22 4.24 -0.87
CA ALA A 124 3.53 4.90 -2.13
C ALA A 124 2.33 5.75 -2.60
N PRO A 125 2.55 6.82 -3.38
CA PRO A 125 1.46 7.67 -3.90
C PRO A 125 0.47 6.93 -4.80
N THR A 126 0.89 5.93 -5.55
CA THR A 126 0.08 5.07 -6.44
C THR A 126 -0.80 5.81 -7.46
N GLY A 127 -0.47 7.05 -7.84
CA GLY A 127 -1.32 7.90 -8.69
C GLY A 127 -1.77 7.24 -10.00
N THR A 128 -0.85 6.71 -10.80
CA THR A 128 -1.18 6.01 -12.06
C THR A 128 -1.86 4.66 -11.80
N ILE A 129 -1.42 3.93 -10.78
CA ILE A 129 -1.99 2.62 -10.43
C ILE A 129 -3.44 2.77 -9.97
N SER A 130 -3.76 3.80 -9.19
CA SER A 130 -5.12 4.07 -8.73
C SER A 130 -6.09 4.38 -9.88
N LEU A 131 -5.63 5.13 -10.88
CA LEU A 131 -6.41 5.37 -12.11
C LEU A 131 -6.71 4.08 -12.86
N TYR A 132 -5.68 3.24 -13.05
CA TYR A 132 -5.82 1.95 -13.71
C TYR A 132 -6.74 0.99 -12.94
N ALA A 133 -6.75 1.07 -11.62
CA ALA A 133 -7.62 0.26 -10.74
C ALA A 133 -9.06 0.79 -10.64
N GLY A 134 -9.51 1.63 -11.57
CA GLY A 134 -10.87 2.16 -11.61
C GLY A 134 -11.04 3.51 -10.92
N ASN A 135 -9.96 4.28 -10.82
CA ASN A 135 -9.91 5.57 -10.15
C ASN A 135 -10.25 5.51 -8.66
N VAL A 136 -9.66 4.54 -7.98
CA VAL A 136 -9.68 4.49 -6.50
C VAL A 136 -8.78 5.58 -5.91
N SER A 137 -8.97 5.92 -4.65
CA SER A 137 -8.11 6.87 -3.93
C SER A 137 -6.64 6.43 -3.95
N SER A 138 -5.72 7.38 -4.05
CA SER A 138 -4.28 7.11 -4.14
C SER A 138 -3.71 6.67 -2.79
N GLY A 139 -3.06 5.51 -2.76
CA GLY A 139 -2.38 4.99 -1.57
C GLY A 139 -3.25 5.01 -0.32
N ILE A 140 -2.82 5.75 0.68
CA ILE A 140 -3.54 5.99 1.94
C ILE A 140 -4.22 7.36 1.99
N GLU A 141 -4.20 8.10 0.87
CA GLU A 141 -4.76 9.44 0.77
C GLU A 141 -6.30 9.41 0.82
N PRO A 142 -6.95 10.51 1.25
CA PRO A 142 -8.40 10.63 1.13
C PRO A 142 -8.81 10.75 -0.34
N VAL A 143 -10.09 10.54 -0.62
CA VAL A 143 -10.68 10.84 -1.93
C VAL A 143 -10.43 12.31 -2.27
N PHE A 144 -9.78 12.56 -3.41
CA PHE A 144 -9.45 13.93 -3.82
C PHE A 144 -10.70 14.74 -4.14
N ALA A 145 -11.54 14.19 -5.00
CA ALA A 145 -12.82 14.78 -5.40
C ALA A 145 -13.76 13.67 -5.87
N TYR A 146 -15.06 13.88 -5.75
CA TYR A 146 -16.06 12.88 -6.18
C TYR A 146 -16.10 12.71 -7.70
N SER A 147 -15.88 13.77 -8.43
CA SER A 147 -15.61 13.77 -9.87
C SER A 147 -14.74 14.98 -10.24
N TYR A 148 -14.00 14.84 -11.31
CA TYR A 148 -13.20 15.93 -11.89
C TYR A 148 -12.99 15.70 -13.39
N THR A 149 -12.73 16.77 -14.11
CA THR A 149 -12.42 16.72 -15.54
C THR A 149 -10.91 16.59 -15.74
N ARG A 150 -10.51 15.63 -16.55
CA ARG A 150 -9.12 15.42 -16.95
C ARG A 150 -8.94 15.70 -18.43
N LYS A 151 -7.90 16.44 -18.79
CA LYS A 151 -7.47 16.64 -20.16
C LYS A 151 -6.53 15.49 -20.55
N VAL A 152 -6.97 14.67 -21.49
CA VAL A 152 -6.21 13.52 -22.00
C VAL A 152 -5.64 13.88 -23.37
N LEU A 153 -4.30 13.81 -23.49
CA LEU A 153 -3.61 14.05 -24.76
C LEU A 153 -3.88 12.86 -25.71
N GLN A 154 -4.36 13.16 -26.91
CA GLN A 154 -4.61 12.20 -27.96
C GLN A 154 -3.35 12.00 -28.84
N ASN A 155 -3.35 10.94 -29.64
CA ASN A 155 -2.24 10.63 -30.55
C ASN A 155 -2.00 11.70 -31.63
N ASP A 156 -3.01 12.49 -31.98
CA ASP A 156 -2.95 13.59 -32.93
C ASP A 156 -2.49 14.93 -32.31
N GLY A 157 -2.16 14.94 -31.01
CA GLY A 157 -1.76 16.13 -30.26
C GLY A 157 -2.93 16.96 -29.72
N SER A 158 -4.18 16.59 -29.98
CA SER A 158 -5.37 17.23 -29.39
C SER A 158 -5.58 16.79 -27.95
N HIS A 159 -6.41 17.54 -27.22
CA HIS A 159 -6.84 17.17 -25.87
C HIS A 159 -8.32 16.90 -25.84
N VAL A 160 -8.72 15.78 -25.25
CA VAL A 160 -10.13 15.48 -24.94
C VAL A 160 -10.34 15.61 -23.44
N GLU A 161 -11.44 16.23 -23.06
CA GLU A 161 -11.87 16.34 -21.67
C GLU A 161 -12.69 15.10 -21.30
N GLU A 162 -12.23 14.35 -20.30
CA GLU A 162 -12.92 13.18 -19.79
C GLU A 162 -13.31 13.43 -18.33
N GLU A 163 -14.55 13.13 -17.99
CA GLU A 163 -15.00 13.12 -16.61
C GLU A 163 -14.51 11.85 -15.93
N VAL A 164 -13.82 12.02 -14.83
CA VAL A 164 -13.31 10.93 -13.99
C VAL A 164 -14.05 10.95 -12.67
N VAL A 165 -14.76 9.86 -12.36
CA VAL A 165 -15.53 9.69 -11.13
C VAL A 165 -14.78 8.76 -10.18
N ASP A 166 -14.76 9.12 -8.90
CA ASP A 166 -14.20 8.27 -7.84
C ASP A 166 -14.92 6.92 -7.76
N TYR A 167 -14.16 5.87 -7.46
CA TYR A 167 -14.66 4.49 -7.47
C TYR A 167 -15.80 4.25 -6.48
N ALA A 168 -15.64 4.69 -5.21
CA ALA A 168 -16.69 4.52 -4.20
C ALA A 168 -17.92 5.37 -4.50
N VAL A 169 -17.73 6.55 -5.08
CA VAL A 169 -18.82 7.42 -5.55
C VAL A 169 -19.60 6.75 -6.67
N LYS A 170 -18.91 6.14 -7.64
CA LYS A 170 -19.57 5.40 -8.71
C LYS A 170 -20.38 4.24 -8.16
N LEU A 171 -19.82 3.42 -7.29
CA LEU A 171 -20.55 2.32 -6.65
C LEU A 171 -21.77 2.79 -5.86
N TRP A 172 -21.65 3.92 -5.16
CA TRP A 172 -22.80 4.51 -4.46
C TRP A 172 -23.89 4.92 -5.45
N ARG A 173 -23.54 5.59 -6.53
CA ARG A 173 -24.50 6.03 -7.57
C ARG A 173 -25.17 4.85 -8.27
N ASP A 174 -24.41 3.83 -8.58
CA ASP A 174 -24.93 2.59 -9.21
C ASP A 174 -25.97 1.90 -8.30
N LYS A 175 -25.77 1.96 -6.98
CA LYS A 175 -26.65 1.29 -6.00
C LYS A 175 -27.83 2.12 -5.54
N PHE A 176 -27.64 3.43 -5.35
CA PHE A 176 -28.60 4.32 -4.71
C PHE A 176 -29.06 5.47 -5.59
N GLY A 177 -28.62 5.53 -6.84
CA GLY A 177 -28.98 6.58 -7.78
C GLY A 177 -28.55 7.97 -7.31
N ASN A 178 -29.49 8.93 -7.35
CA ASN A 178 -29.27 10.30 -6.91
C ASN A 178 -29.50 10.54 -5.41
N ALA A 179 -29.55 9.49 -4.59
CA ALA A 179 -29.66 9.66 -3.15
C ALA A 179 -28.49 10.52 -2.60
N PRO A 180 -28.74 11.36 -1.59
CA PRO A 180 -27.68 12.17 -0.98
C PRO A 180 -26.60 11.27 -0.37
N PHE A 181 -25.36 11.74 -0.43
CA PHE A 181 -24.27 11.04 0.23
C PHE A 181 -24.42 11.08 1.75
N PRO A 182 -24.13 10.00 2.46
CA PRO A 182 -24.04 10.01 3.91
C PRO A 182 -22.92 10.92 4.41
N ASP A 183 -22.97 11.32 5.68
CA ASP A 183 -22.01 12.23 6.30
C ASP A 183 -20.56 11.70 6.34
N PHE A 184 -20.39 10.39 6.21
CA PHE A 184 -19.06 9.78 6.15
C PHE A 184 -18.40 9.90 4.76
N PHE A 185 -19.13 10.31 3.72
CA PHE A 185 -18.57 10.66 2.43
C PHE A 185 -17.89 12.02 2.53
N VAL A 186 -16.57 12.00 2.59
CA VAL A 186 -15.73 13.21 2.66
C VAL A 186 -14.64 13.17 1.60
N SER A 187 -14.36 14.33 1.04
CA SER A 187 -13.20 14.52 0.16
C SER A 187 -12.05 15.20 0.92
N ALA A 188 -10.88 15.27 0.31
CA ALA A 188 -9.72 15.97 0.86
C ALA A 188 -10.01 17.41 1.27
N GLN A 189 -10.96 18.08 0.58
CA GLN A 189 -11.35 19.46 0.85
C GLN A 189 -12.11 19.64 2.19
N ASN A 190 -12.70 18.57 2.71
CA ASN A 190 -13.52 18.59 3.93
C ASN A 190 -12.75 18.10 5.16
N LEU A 191 -11.47 17.80 5.02
CA LEU A 191 -10.63 17.23 6.07
C LEU A 191 -9.72 18.27 6.69
N THR A 192 -9.43 18.10 7.98
CA THR A 192 -8.45 18.91 8.70
C THR A 192 -7.05 18.33 8.54
N PRO A 193 -5.96 19.11 8.69
CA PRO A 193 -4.61 18.57 8.73
C PRO A 193 -4.42 17.45 9.78
N ALA A 194 -5.14 17.55 10.91
CA ALA A 194 -5.11 16.53 11.96
C ALA A 194 -5.68 15.19 11.49
N ASP A 195 -6.71 15.18 10.64
CA ASP A 195 -7.28 13.96 10.06
C ASP A 195 -6.25 13.23 9.20
N HIS A 196 -5.50 13.96 8.37
CA HIS A 196 -4.43 13.40 7.55
C HIS A 196 -3.31 12.80 8.40
N VAL A 197 -2.84 13.53 9.43
CA VAL A 197 -1.76 13.07 10.32
C VAL A 197 -2.18 11.82 11.10
N LYS A 198 -3.42 11.77 11.60
CA LYS A 198 -3.95 10.58 12.30
C LYS A 198 -3.95 9.34 11.39
N MET A 199 -4.39 9.49 10.15
CA MET A 199 -4.44 8.38 9.20
C MET A 199 -3.03 7.93 8.77
N GLN A 200 -2.10 8.87 8.56
CA GLN A 200 -0.70 8.56 8.33
C GLN A 200 -0.10 7.78 9.50
N ALA A 201 -0.32 8.24 10.73
CA ALA A 201 0.15 7.55 11.93
C ALA A 201 -0.43 6.14 12.07
N ALA A 202 -1.73 5.97 11.73
CA ALA A 202 -2.39 4.67 11.73
C ALA A 202 -1.79 3.69 10.71
N ALA A 203 -1.41 4.20 9.54
CA ALA A 203 -0.79 3.37 8.50
C ALA A 203 0.68 3.03 8.79
N GLN A 204 1.35 3.84 9.61
CA GLN A 204 2.77 3.67 9.95
C GLN A 204 3.01 2.65 11.07
N LYS A 205 2.02 2.37 11.92
CA LYS A 205 2.08 1.35 12.98
C LYS A 205 2.14 -0.06 12.42
#